data_d28b906a880d5c1419735678b2c25111
#
_entry.id   d28b906a880d5c1419735678b2c25111
#
_cell.length_a   1.000
_cell.length_b   1.000
_cell.length_c   1.000
_cell.angle_alpha   90.00
_cell.angle_beta   90.00
_cell.angle_gamma   90.00
#
_symmetry.space_group_name_H-M   'P 1'
#
loop_
_entity.id
_entity.type
_entity.pdbx_description
1 polymer ?
#
loop_
_entity_poly.entity_id
_entity_poly.type
_entity_poly.pdbx_seq_one_letter_code
_entity_poly.pdbx_strand_id
1 'polypeptide(L)'
;MGYVKNDSEIVGGYSLIPVIHDVDSIESLKGKINCCDLKIDSGMNRLGFNSPTEIACAIKLLEEYNVKMRAVCTHFYSKESILEQLDKFNRLIAPLKGVKIHCSATTGVLGGYLFDEVRVGMLAYGFGSLDVKPSMIITSNVLAIHNLKVGDVAGYDGIIKCNNPTKIAIVSGGYYDGIDKVLGEYVIVKEKYCKVLPSICMDMFYVDVTGIDVKVGEKVEIFSKRLADKDNVIRPYKQMTAIKGRAKRIYHYQ
;
A
#
# COMPACT_ATOMS: atom_id res chain seq x y z
N MET A 1 -8.30 2.46 -9.16
CA MET A 1 -9.24 1.66 -8.32
C MET A 1 -10.39 1.22 -9.20
N GLY A 2 -11.01 0.08 -8.89
CA GLY A 2 -12.24 -0.30 -9.57
C GLY A 2 -13.37 0.69 -9.23
N TYR A 3 -14.22 0.92 -10.17
CA TYR A 3 -15.41 1.74 -9.99
C TYR A 3 -16.42 1.05 -9.04
N VAL A 4 -17.10 1.83 -8.22
CA VAL A 4 -18.18 1.36 -7.35
C VAL A 4 -19.49 1.96 -7.85
N LYS A 5 -20.49 1.12 -8.07
CA LYS A 5 -21.79 1.49 -8.68
C LYS A 5 -22.45 2.73 -8.02
N ASN A 6 -22.32 2.86 -6.72
CA ASN A 6 -22.91 3.98 -5.97
C ASN A 6 -22.19 5.32 -6.19
N ASP A 7 -21.01 5.32 -6.81
CA ASP A 7 -20.21 6.53 -7.06
C ASP A 7 -20.46 7.15 -8.45
N SER A 8 -21.48 6.69 -9.17
CA SER A 8 -21.74 7.12 -10.56
C SER A 8 -21.94 8.63 -10.71
N GLU A 9 -22.60 9.28 -9.76
CA GLU A 9 -22.81 10.74 -9.76
C GLU A 9 -21.49 11.48 -9.53
N ILE A 10 -20.64 10.97 -8.64
CA ILE A 10 -19.32 11.53 -8.38
C ILE A 10 -18.44 11.40 -9.63
N VAL A 11 -18.43 10.22 -10.24
CA VAL A 11 -17.63 9.96 -11.44
C VAL A 11 -18.02 10.89 -12.58
N GLY A 12 -19.33 11.06 -12.83
CA GLY A 12 -19.83 11.98 -13.84
C GLY A 12 -19.58 13.46 -13.50
N GLY A 13 -19.91 13.86 -12.28
CA GLY A 13 -19.80 15.25 -11.84
C GLY A 13 -18.38 15.81 -11.85
N TYR A 14 -17.38 14.95 -11.61
CA TYR A 14 -15.95 15.34 -11.67
C TYR A 14 -15.26 14.92 -12.97
N SER A 15 -16.00 14.45 -13.98
CA SER A 15 -15.44 14.01 -15.27
C SER A 15 -14.30 12.98 -15.11
N LEU A 16 -14.43 12.06 -14.17
CA LEU A 16 -13.42 11.04 -13.91
C LEU A 16 -13.45 9.97 -15.00
N ILE A 17 -12.30 9.34 -15.25
CA ILE A 17 -12.18 8.18 -16.13
C ILE A 17 -12.24 6.91 -15.26
N PRO A 18 -13.40 6.21 -15.21
CA PRO A 18 -13.52 5.02 -14.41
C PRO A 18 -12.81 3.82 -15.04
N VAL A 19 -12.35 2.91 -14.21
CA VAL A 19 -11.90 1.58 -14.63
C VAL A 19 -13.06 0.61 -14.43
N ILE A 20 -13.71 0.23 -15.51
CA ILE A 20 -14.90 -0.62 -15.54
C ILE A 20 -14.48 -2.09 -15.52
N HIS A 21 -15.19 -2.93 -14.80
CA HIS A 21 -14.82 -4.32 -14.58
C HIS A 21 -15.96 -5.33 -14.71
N ASP A 22 -17.20 -4.87 -14.92
CA ASP A 22 -18.40 -5.67 -15.19
C ASP A 22 -19.44 -4.87 -15.99
N VAL A 23 -20.47 -5.54 -16.49
CA VAL A 23 -21.53 -4.96 -17.29
C VAL A 23 -22.38 -3.97 -16.47
N ASP A 24 -22.70 -4.30 -15.23
CA ASP A 24 -23.50 -3.46 -14.34
C ASP A 24 -22.84 -2.07 -14.12
N SER A 25 -21.52 -2.05 -14.09
CA SER A 25 -20.75 -0.80 -13.99
C SER A 25 -20.96 0.08 -15.23
N ILE A 26 -21.03 -0.51 -16.44
CA ILE A 26 -21.30 0.22 -17.68
C ILE A 26 -22.70 0.83 -17.63
N GLU A 27 -23.69 0.03 -17.27
CA GLU A 27 -25.08 0.47 -17.21
C GLU A 27 -25.29 1.62 -16.20
N SER A 28 -24.67 1.53 -15.05
CA SER A 28 -24.80 2.57 -14.00
C SER A 28 -24.17 3.92 -14.38
N LEU A 29 -23.27 3.92 -15.37
CA LEU A 29 -22.58 5.09 -15.88
C LEU A 29 -23.17 5.65 -17.19
N LYS A 30 -24.25 5.06 -17.70
CA LYS A 30 -24.94 5.52 -18.89
C LYS A 30 -25.29 7.01 -18.81
N GLY A 31 -24.86 7.78 -19.81
CA GLY A 31 -25.09 9.22 -19.89
C GLY A 31 -24.30 10.09 -18.90
N LYS A 32 -23.40 9.49 -18.10
CA LYS A 32 -22.62 10.21 -17.07
C LYS A 32 -21.14 10.36 -17.42
N ILE A 33 -20.65 9.55 -18.35
CA ILE A 33 -19.23 9.56 -18.77
C ILE A 33 -19.10 9.54 -20.28
N ASN A 34 -17.97 10.07 -20.78
CA ASN A 34 -17.63 10.05 -22.20
C ASN A 34 -16.51 9.05 -22.53
N CYS A 35 -15.79 8.58 -21.52
CA CYS A 35 -14.71 7.58 -21.70
C CYS A 35 -14.48 6.76 -20.46
N CYS A 36 -13.88 5.58 -20.65
CA CYS A 36 -13.49 4.66 -19.57
C CYS A 36 -12.27 3.82 -19.97
N ASP A 37 -11.67 3.17 -18.97
CA ASP A 37 -10.73 2.07 -19.17
C ASP A 37 -11.42 0.74 -18.85
N LEU A 38 -11.14 -0.29 -19.63
CA LEU A 38 -11.71 -1.62 -19.43
C LEU A 38 -10.74 -2.52 -18.68
N LYS A 39 -11.20 -3.10 -17.58
CA LYS A 39 -10.41 -4.02 -16.75
C LYS A 39 -10.60 -5.46 -17.23
N ILE A 40 -9.49 -6.12 -17.54
CA ILE A 40 -9.43 -7.54 -17.89
C ILE A 40 -8.87 -8.33 -16.70
N ASP A 41 -9.53 -9.41 -16.33
CA ASP A 41 -8.97 -10.36 -15.35
C ASP A 41 -8.20 -11.45 -16.07
N SER A 42 -6.90 -11.28 -16.09
CA SER A 42 -5.98 -12.23 -16.72
C SER A 42 -5.49 -13.33 -15.76
N GLY A 43 -6.05 -13.41 -14.55
CA GLY A 43 -5.68 -14.49 -13.60
C GLY A 43 -5.56 -14.07 -12.14
N MET A 44 -5.75 -12.78 -11.82
CA MET A 44 -5.75 -12.32 -10.43
C MET A 44 -7.05 -12.69 -9.70
N ASN A 45 -8.12 -12.99 -10.43
CA ASN A 45 -9.44 -13.38 -9.91
C ASN A 45 -10.01 -12.39 -8.89
N ARG A 46 -9.90 -11.09 -9.21
CA ARG A 46 -10.34 -10.03 -8.30
C ARG A 46 -11.43 -9.14 -8.93
N LEU A 47 -11.14 -8.50 -10.04
CA LEU A 47 -12.05 -7.64 -10.79
C LEU A 47 -11.63 -7.67 -12.25
N GLY A 48 -12.60 -7.66 -13.17
CA GLY A 48 -12.37 -7.55 -14.62
C GLY A 48 -13.12 -8.60 -15.41
N PHE A 49 -13.32 -8.30 -16.67
CA PHE A 49 -13.89 -9.23 -17.65
C PHE A 49 -12.90 -10.37 -17.92
N ASN A 50 -13.36 -11.60 -17.92
CA ASN A 50 -12.49 -12.77 -18.05
C ASN A 50 -12.84 -13.70 -19.21
N SER A 51 -13.86 -13.37 -19.99
CA SER A 51 -14.29 -14.13 -21.16
C SER A 51 -14.49 -13.26 -22.42
N PRO A 52 -14.28 -13.81 -23.62
CA PRO A 52 -14.54 -13.10 -24.86
C PRO A 52 -15.98 -12.61 -24.98
N THR A 53 -16.95 -13.39 -24.47
CA THR A 53 -18.38 -13.06 -24.53
C THR A 53 -18.71 -11.82 -23.69
N GLU A 54 -18.17 -11.74 -22.46
CA GLU A 54 -18.36 -10.57 -21.60
C GLU A 54 -17.72 -9.32 -22.19
N ILE A 55 -16.52 -9.46 -22.77
CA ILE A 55 -15.81 -8.35 -23.41
C ILE A 55 -16.60 -7.84 -24.62
N ALA A 56 -17.13 -8.75 -25.46
CA ALA A 56 -17.96 -8.37 -26.60
C ALA A 56 -19.25 -7.65 -26.16
N CYS A 57 -19.89 -8.10 -25.09
CA CYS A 57 -21.04 -7.44 -24.50
C CYS A 57 -20.66 -6.02 -23.98
N ALA A 58 -19.55 -5.91 -23.29
CA ALA A 58 -19.06 -4.61 -22.79
C ALA A 58 -18.80 -3.63 -23.94
N ILE A 59 -18.15 -4.06 -25.02
CA ILE A 59 -17.85 -3.23 -26.18
C ILE A 59 -19.17 -2.73 -26.79
N LYS A 60 -20.13 -3.62 -27.02
CA LYS A 60 -21.43 -3.26 -27.59
C LYS A 60 -22.18 -2.22 -26.76
N LEU A 61 -22.19 -2.37 -25.43
CA LEU A 61 -22.82 -1.40 -24.54
C LEU A 61 -22.10 -0.05 -24.53
N LEU A 62 -20.76 -0.04 -24.55
CA LEU A 62 -19.99 1.19 -24.63
C LEU A 62 -20.27 1.95 -25.95
N GLU A 63 -20.38 1.24 -27.07
CA GLU A 63 -20.76 1.81 -28.37
C GLU A 63 -22.18 2.37 -28.32
N GLU A 64 -23.14 1.59 -27.81
CA GLU A 64 -24.55 2.00 -27.69
C GLU A 64 -24.69 3.28 -26.83
N TYR A 65 -23.89 3.40 -25.76
CA TYR A 65 -23.95 4.54 -24.85
C TYR A 65 -23.02 5.68 -25.28
N ASN A 66 -22.34 5.56 -26.41
CA ASN A 66 -21.38 6.53 -26.94
C ASN A 66 -20.26 6.84 -25.96
N VAL A 67 -19.76 5.81 -25.27
CA VAL A 67 -18.64 5.89 -24.33
C VAL A 67 -17.38 5.37 -24.99
N LYS A 68 -16.35 6.21 -25.09
CA LYS A 68 -15.07 5.82 -25.69
C LYS A 68 -14.26 4.93 -24.74
N MET A 69 -13.85 3.76 -25.19
CA MET A 69 -12.84 2.95 -24.51
C MET A 69 -11.45 3.59 -24.73
N ARG A 70 -10.86 4.20 -23.69
CA ARG A 70 -9.57 4.88 -23.75
C ARG A 70 -8.42 3.87 -23.70
N ALA A 71 -8.52 2.92 -22.78
CA ALA A 71 -7.49 1.93 -22.56
C ALA A 71 -8.05 0.60 -22.05
N VAL A 72 -7.24 -0.44 -22.14
CA VAL A 72 -7.47 -1.72 -21.48
C VAL A 72 -6.37 -2.02 -20.49
N CYS A 73 -6.71 -2.67 -19.39
CA CYS A 73 -5.72 -2.97 -18.35
C CYS A 73 -5.94 -4.31 -17.67
N THR A 74 -4.87 -4.85 -17.13
CA THR A 74 -4.90 -5.94 -16.15
C THR A 74 -4.03 -5.59 -14.95
N HIS A 75 -3.81 -6.52 -14.03
CA HIS A 75 -2.89 -6.36 -12.92
C HIS A 75 -2.15 -7.65 -12.65
N PHE A 76 -0.84 -7.60 -12.75
CA PHE A 76 0.03 -8.75 -12.46
C PHE A 76 0.12 -8.96 -10.94
N TYR A 77 -0.18 -10.17 -10.49
CA TYR A 77 -0.22 -10.48 -9.05
C TYR A 77 1.13 -10.94 -8.50
N SER A 78 2.00 -11.51 -9.34
CA SER A 78 3.37 -11.88 -8.97
C SER A 78 4.33 -11.68 -10.16
N LYS A 79 5.63 -11.70 -9.90
CA LYS A 79 6.65 -11.61 -10.95
C LYS A 79 6.64 -12.85 -11.85
N GLU A 80 6.47 -14.01 -11.24
CA GLU A 80 6.53 -15.33 -11.88
C GLU A 80 5.34 -15.55 -12.82
N SER A 81 4.20 -14.96 -12.52
CA SER A 81 2.96 -15.13 -13.31
C SER A 81 2.81 -14.16 -14.47
N ILE A 82 3.72 -13.20 -14.65
CA ILE A 82 3.55 -12.13 -15.65
C ILE A 82 3.36 -12.69 -17.06
N LEU A 83 4.18 -13.65 -17.48
CA LEU A 83 4.11 -14.21 -18.83
C LEU A 83 2.80 -14.93 -19.08
N GLU A 84 2.33 -15.75 -18.15
CA GLU A 84 1.06 -16.47 -18.24
C GLU A 84 -0.12 -15.48 -18.28
N GLN A 85 -0.12 -14.50 -17.37
CA GLN A 85 -1.16 -13.48 -17.34
C GLN A 85 -1.18 -12.63 -18.60
N LEU A 86 -0.01 -12.31 -19.16
CA LEU A 86 0.12 -11.54 -20.39
C LEU A 86 -0.40 -12.30 -21.59
N ASP A 87 -0.10 -13.60 -21.69
CA ASP A 87 -0.62 -14.45 -22.75
C ASP A 87 -2.16 -14.53 -22.71
N LYS A 88 -2.74 -14.78 -21.53
CA LYS A 88 -4.20 -14.75 -21.36
C LYS A 88 -4.78 -13.37 -21.68
N PHE A 89 -4.16 -12.30 -21.21
CA PHE A 89 -4.57 -10.92 -21.49
C PHE A 89 -4.61 -10.65 -22.99
N ASN A 90 -3.53 -10.96 -23.71
CA ASN A 90 -3.41 -10.74 -25.16
C ASN A 90 -4.47 -11.51 -25.94
N ARG A 91 -4.78 -12.75 -25.54
CA ARG A 91 -5.87 -13.52 -26.17
C ARG A 91 -7.23 -12.85 -25.98
N LEU A 92 -7.51 -12.35 -24.78
CA LEU A 92 -8.78 -11.71 -24.46
C LEU A 92 -8.96 -10.36 -25.16
N ILE A 93 -7.90 -9.60 -25.35
CA ILE A 93 -7.94 -8.27 -25.99
C ILE A 93 -7.69 -8.32 -27.51
N ALA A 94 -7.44 -9.49 -28.10
CA ALA A 94 -7.13 -9.63 -29.52
C ALA A 94 -8.09 -8.91 -30.48
N PRO A 95 -9.43 -8.85 -30.20
CA PRO A 95 -10.36 -8.09 -31.00
C PRO A 95 -10.23 -6.57 -30.89
N LEU A 96 -9.61 -6.06 -29.81
CA LEU A 96 -9.48 -4.64 -29.54
C LEU A 96 -8.27 -4.06 -30.26
N LYS A 97 -8.51 -3.03 -31.08
CA LYS A 97 -7.42 -2.36 -31.84
C LYS A 97 -7.41 -0.88 -31.52
N GLY A 98 -6.21 -0.28 -31.49
CA GLY A 98 -6.03 1.16 -31.33
C GLY A 98 -6.36 1.68 -29.93
N VAL A 99 -6.45 0.80 -28.92
CA VAL A 99 -6.64 1.17 -27.51
C VAL A 99 -5.31 1.11 -26.78
N LYS A 100 -5.09 2.02 -25.84
CA LYS A 100 -3.91 2.01 -24.99
C LYS A 100 -3.94 0.82 -24.02
N ILE A 101 -2.75 0.39 -23.61
CA ILE A 101 -2.57 -0.71 -22.65
C ILE A 101 -1.82 -0.21 -21.43
N HIS A 102 -2.30 -0.57 -20.22
CA HIS A 102 -1.58 -0.36 -18.97
C HIS A 102 -1.73 -1.55 -18.02
N CYS A 103 -0.73 -2.38 -17.95
CA CYS A 103 -0.73 -3.59 -17.12
C CYS A 103 0.18 -3.48 -15.90
N SER A 104 1.31 -2.79 -16.05
CA SER A 104 2.39 -2.80 -15.08
C SER A 104 2.19 -1.83 -13.94
N ALA A 105 2.26 -2.38 -12.72
CA ALA A 105 2.57 -1.67 -11.49
C ALA A 105 4.08 -1.84 -11.21
N THR A 106 4.52 -1.58 -9.98
CA THR A 106 5.94 -1.68 -9.58
C THR A 106 6.61 -2.97 -10.07
N THR A 107 6.01 -4.13 -9.84
CA THR A 107 6.60 -5.42 -10.21
C THR A 107 6.80 -5.58 -11.72
N GLY A 108 5.82 -5.16 -12.51
CA GLY A 108 5.92 -5.21 -13.97
C GLY A 108 6.97 -4.24 -14.51
N VAL A 109 7.03 -3.02 -13.96
CA VAL A 109 8.02 -2.01 -14.35
C VAL A 109 9.45 -2.51 -14.06
N LEU A 110 9.69 -3.05 -12.87
CA LEU A 110 11.00 -3.61 -12.50
C LEU A 110 11.37 -4.85 -13.34
N GLY A 111 10.39 -5.56 -13.86
CA GLY A 111 10.58 -6.67 -14.79
C GLY A 111 10.79 -6.26 -16.25
N GLY A 112 10.74 -4.95 -16.58
CA GLY A 112 10.88 -4.44 -17.93
C GLY A 112 9.61 -4.54 -18.78
N TYR A 113 8.47 -4.91 -18.21
CA TYR A 113 7.19 -5.00 -18.93
C TYR A 113 6.54 -3.61 -19.00
N LEU A 114 6.96 -2.82 -19.96
CA LEU A 114 6.41 -1.50 -20.22
C LEU A 114 5.32 -1.58 -21.29
N PHE A 115 4.30 -0.73 -21.16
CA PHE A 115 3.19 -0.58 -22.11
C PHE A 115 2.99 0.91 -22.38
N ASP A 116 1.85 1.30 -22.95
CA ASP A 116 1.59 2.73 -23.22
C ASP A 116 1.57 3.58 -21.94
N GLU A 117 1.11 3.00 -20.83
CA GLU A 117 1.07 3.68 -19.52
C GLU A 117 1.46 2.69 -18.41
N VAL A 118 1.98 3.20 -17.31
CA VAL A 118 2.32 2.42 -16.11
C VAL A 118 1.61 2.98 -14.87
N ARG A 119 1.34 2.12 -13.90
CA ARG A 119 0.69 2.49 -12.62
C ARG A 119 1.65 2.26 -11.47
N VAL A 120 2.70 3.06 -11.39
CA VAL A 120 3.65 2.97 -10.28
C VAL A 120 3.02 3.47 -8.98
N GLY A 121 3.19 2.70 -7.93
CA GLY A 121 2.82 3.07 -6.58
C GLY A 121 4.07 3.15 -5.70
N MET A 122 4.53 2.01 -5.22
CA MET A 122 5.65 1.89 -4.29
C MET A 122 6.94 2.58 -4.77
N LEU A 123 7.27 2.46 -6.04
CA LEU A 123 8.43 3.14 -6.64
C LEU A 123 8.32 4.66 -6.57
N ALA A 124 7.13 5.22 -6.79
CA ALA A 124 6.92 6.67 -6.69
C ALA A 124 7.15 7.21 -5.28
N TYR A 125 7.06 6.35 -4.26
CA TYR A 125 7.33 6.69 -2.86
C TYR A 125 8.75 6.33 -2.41
N GLY A 126 9.62 5.91 -3.32
CA GLY A 126 11.01 5.57 -3.01
C GLY A 126 11.20 4.22 -2.32
N PHE A 127 10.24 3.29 -2.46
CA PHE A 127 10.33 1.94 -1.95
C PHE A 127 10.41 0.94 -3.12
N GLY A 128 11.26 -0.05 -2.98
CA GLY A 128 11.58 -1.02 -4.02
C GLY A 128 13.07 -1.09 -4.27
N SER A 129 13.49 -1.68 -5.38
CA SER A 129 14.90 -1.94 -5.69
C SER A 129 15.62 -0.80 -6.43
N LEU A 130 14.97 0.33 -6.69
CA LEU A 130 15.60 1.47 -7.36
C LEU A 130 16.24 2.42 -6.34
N ASP A 131 17.29 3.12 -6.77
CA ASP A 131 17.95 4.18 -6.00
C ASP A 131 17.12 5.46 -6.04
N VAL A 132 15.96 5.39 -5.37
CA VAL A 132 15.03 6.51 -5.23
C VAL A 132 14.92 6.88 -3.77
N LYS A 133 15.00 8.19 -3.46
CA LYS A 133 14.84 8.67 -2.09
C LYS A 133 13.44 8.36 -1.56
N PRO A 134 13.31 7.83 -0.32
CA PRO A 134 12.00 7.60 0.29
C PRO A 134 11.29 8.93 0.54
N SER A 135 10.01 8.95 0.19
CA SER A 135 9.15 10.13 0.38
C SER A 135 8.52 10.22 1.77
N MET A 136 8.68 9.18 2.61
CA MET A 136 8.00 9.11 3.90
C MET A 136 8.89 8.50 4.97
N ILE A 137 8.93 9.17 6.12
CA ILE A 137 9.48 8.68 7.38
C ILE A 137 8.41 8.90 8.45
N ILE A 138 8.17 7.90 9.29
CA ILE A 138 7.27 8.04 10.44
C ILE A 138 8.10 8.06 11.71
N THR A 139 7.87 9.06 12.53
CA THR A 139 8.59 9.23 13.80
C THR A 139 7.63 9.46 14.95
N SER A 140 8.08 9.14 16.15
CA SER A 140 7.43 9.46 17.42
C SER A 140 8.45 9.89 18.45
N ASN A 141 8.03 10.03 19.71
CA ASN A 141 8.89 10.47 20.80
C ASN A 141 8.79 9.55 22.01
N VAL A 142 9.87 9.46 22.76
CA VAL A 142 9.91 8.78 24.06
C VAL A 142 9.11 9.56 25.08
N LEU A 143 8.14 8.91 25.74
CA LEU A 143 7.30 9.48 26.78
C LEU A 143 7.85 9.23 28.18
N ALA A 144 8.39 8.04 28.41
CA ALA A 144 8.94 7.61 29.69
C ALA A 144 10.05 6.58 29.50
N ILE A 145 10.87 6.40 30.54
CA ILE A 145 11.95 5.43 30.56
C ILE A 145 11.91 4.70 31.91
N HIS A 146 12.00 3.39 31.89
CA HIS A 146 12.04 2.56 33.07
C HIS A 146 13.25 1.62 33.03
N ASN A 147 13.89 1.45 34.19
CA ASN A 147 14.94 0.45 34.42
C ASN A 147 14.27 -0.72 35.16
N LEU A 148 14.06 -1.82 34.47
CA LEU A 148 13.43 -3.02 34.98
C LEU A 148 14.51 -3.98 35.51
N LYS A 149 14.24 -4.63 36.65
CA LYS A 149 15.07 -5.65 37.25
C LYS A 149 14.65 -7.04 36.79
N VAL A 150 15.47 -8.02 37.07
CA VAL A 150 15.10 -9.45 36.90
C VAL A 150 13.83 -9.73 37.71
N GLY A 151 12.84 -10.34 37.05
CA GLY A 151 11.54 -10.66 37.62
C GLY A 151 10.47 -9.56 37.46
N ASP A 152 10.84 -8.34 37.09
CA ASP A 152 9.87 -7.30 36.76
C ASP A 152 9.09 -7.66 35.50
N VAL A 153 7.87 -7.15 35.41
CA VAL A 153 6.99 -7.33 34.25
C VAL A 153 6.52 -5.98 33.73
N ALA A 154 6.21 -5.90 32.42
CA ALA A 154 5.62 -4.74 31.81
C ALA A 154 4.56 -5.13 30.77
N GLY A 155 3.74 -4.17 30.35
CA GLY A 155 2.64 -4.37 29.41
C GLY A 155 1.41 -5.05 30.02
N TYR A 156 0.35 -5.13 29.23
CA TYR A 156 -0.87 -5.84 29.64
C TYR A 156 -0.56 -7.32 29.89
N ASP A 157 -1.20 -7.87 30.91
CA ASP A 157 -1.03 -9.27 31.36
C ASP A 157 0.42 -9.64 31.73
N GLY A 158 1.30 -8.65 31.94
CA GLY A 158 2.71 -8.85 32.26
C GLY A 158 3.46 -9.62 31.15
N ILE A 159 3.10 -9.40 29.89
CA ILE A 159 3.64 -10.16 28.75
C ILE A 159 5.14 -9.93 28.56
N ILE A 160 5.65 -8.76 28.92
CA ILE A 160 7.10 -8.49 28.95
C ILE A 160 7.63 -8.99 30.29
N LYS A 161 8.40 -10.07 30.28
CA LYS A 161 9.05 -10.63 31.47
C LYS A 161 10.55 -10.37 31.40
N CYS A 162 11.09 -9.70 32.41
CA CYS A 162 12.49 -9.35 32.46
C CYS A 162 13.34 -10.50 33.06
N ASN A 163 14.04 -11.22 32.19
CA ASN A 163 15.00 -12.24 32.63
C ASN A 163 16.39 -11.65 32.91
N ASN A 164 16.64 -10.43 32.46
CA ASN A 164 17.87 -9.66 32.71
C ASN A 164 17.48 -8.20 33.04
N PRO A 165 18.35 -7.43 33.70
CA PRO A 165 18.13 -6.01 33.85
C PRO A 165 17.96 -5.34 32.50
N THR A 166 16.81 -4.72 32.28
CA THR A 166 16.39 -4.19 30.97
C THR A 166 15.96 -2.74 31.10
N LYS A 167 16.47 -1.87 30.24
CA LYS A 167 16.02 -0.48 30.14
C LYS A 167 14.99 -0.39 29.01
N ILE A 168 13.77 0.02 29.33
CA ILE A 168 12.70 0.19 28.34
C ILE A 168 12.35 1.66 28.16
N ALA A 169 12.01 2.03 26.94
CA ALA A 169 11.39 3.29 26.61
C ALA A 169 9.91 3.04 26.28
N ILE A 170 9.05 3.90 26.80
CA ILE A 170 7.64 4.01 26.40
C ILE A 170 7.58 5.05 25.29
N VAL A 171 7.09 4.66 24.12
CA VAL A 171 7.04 5.51 22.93
C VAL A 171 5.58 5.83 22.58
N SER A 172 5.31 7.09 22.22
CA SER A 172 3.99 7.56 21.85
C SER A 172 3.49 6.89 20.57
N GLY A 173 2.17 6.68 20.47
CA GLY A 173 1.51 6.04 19.35
C GLY A 173 1.21 4.58 19.59
N GLY A 174 0.02 4.16 19.24
CA GLY A 174 -0.44 2.80 19.48
C GLY A 174 -1.34 2.28 18.37
N TYR A 175 -2.11 1.22 18.66
CA TYR A 175 -2.99 0.61 17.66
C TYR A 175 -4.11 1.56 17.22
N TYR A 176 -4.52 2.54 18.02
CA TYR A 176 -5.49 3.55 17.62
C TYR A 176 -4.97 4.43 16.48
N ASP A 177 -3.67 4.69 16.42
CA ASP A 177 -3.01 5.44 15.36
C ASP A 177 -2.67 4.59 14.12
N GLY A 178 -2.85 3.28 14.21
CA GLY A 178 -2.44 2.32 13.22
C GLY A 178 -0.97 1.89 13.32
N ILE A 179 -0.31 2.19 14.43
CA ILE A 179 1.10 1.87 14.68
C ILE A 179 1.34 0.36 14.70
N ASP A 180 0.39 -0.44 15.17
CA ASP A 180 0.43 -1.90 15.14
C ASP A 180 0.65 -2.49 13.74
N LYS A 181 0.22 -1.76 12.71
CA LYS A 181 0.40 -2.15 11.30
C LYS A 181 1.65 -1.56 10.65
N VAL A 182 2.25 -0.57 11.32
CA VAL A 182 3.44 0.15 10.84
C VAL A 182 4.71 -0.49 11.39
N LEU A 183 4.70 -0.85 12.69
CA LEU A 183 5.86 -1.41 13.37
C LEU A 183 6.29 -2.74 12.76
N GLY A 184 7.58 -2.84 12.51
CA GLY A 184 8.30 -4.07 12.32
C GLY A 184 8.87 -4.60 13.64
N GLU A 185 9.90 -5.40 13.55
CA GLU A 185 10.59 -5.93 14.72
C GLU A 185 11.44 -4.86 15.43
N TYR A 186 11.87 -3.84 14.69
CA TYR A 186 12.77 -2.81 15.17
C TYR A 186 12.23 -1.40 14.93
N VAL A 187 12.69 -0.48 15.76
CA VAL A 187 12.66 0.98 15.58
C VAL A 187 14.09 1.53 15.68
N ILE A 188 14.28 2.80 15.32
CA ILE A 188 15.60 3.43 15.45
C ILE A 188 15.53 4.53 16.49
N VAL A 189 16.42 4.44 17.48
CA VAL A 189 16.65 5.45 18.54
C VAL A 189 18.13 5.80 18.52
N LYS A 190 18.47 7.09 18.36
CA LYS A 190 19.89 7.53 18.27
C LYS A 190 20.71 6.68 17.30
N GLU A 191 20.21 6.51 16.10
CA GLU A 191 20.84 5.74 15.01
C GLU A 191 21.07 4.24 15.32
N LYS A 192 20.50 3.71 16.41
CA LYS A 192 20.60 2.30 16.79
C LYS A 192 19.27 1.59 16.59
N TYR A 193 19.32 0.38 16.06
CA TYR A 193 18.15 -0.50 15.98
C TYR A 193 17.81 -1.01 17.37
N CYS A 194 16.59 -0.72 17.81
CA CYS A 194 16.03 -1.09 19.11
C CYS A 194 14.85 -2.02 18.90
N LYS A 195 14.80 -3.11 19.65
CA LYS A 195 13.74 -4.09 19.52
C LYS A 195 12.42 -3.56 20.07
N VAL A 196 11.36 -3.72 19.30
CA VAL A 196 9.99 -3.48 19.76
C VAL A 196 9.60 -4.64 20.68
N LEU A 197 9.15 -4.32 21.88
CA LEU A 197 8.67 -5.33 22.82
C LEU A 197 7.19 -5.60 22.64
N PRO A 198 6.71 -6.81 22.96
CA PRO A 198 5.33 -7.20 22.75
C PRO A 198 4.36 -6.37 23.59
N SER A 199 3.10 -6.39 23.17
CA SER A 199 1.97 -5.60 23.64
C SER A 199 2.04 -4.13 23.25
N ILE A 200 1.54 -3.84 22.03
CA ILE A 200 1.24 -2.46 21.63
C ILE A 200 -0.04 -2.04 22.32
N CYS A 201 0.01 -0.94 23.08
CA CYS A 201 -1.15 -0.36 23.74
C CYS A 201 -1.94 0.54 22.78
N MET A 202 -3.07 1.10 23.27
CA MET A 202 -3.91 2.00 22.47
C MET A 202 -3.14 3.23 21.97
N ASP A 203 -2.29 3.83 22.85
CA ASP A 203 -1.63 5.12 22.62
C ASP A 203 -0.10 5.07 22.73
N MET A 204 0.48 3.92 23.03
CA MET A 204 1.92 3.76 23.25
C MET A 204 2.39 2.34 23.02
N PHE A 205 3.70 2.17 22.91
CA PHE A 205 4.35 0.88 22.80
C PHE A 205 5.71 0.88 23.51
N TYR A 206 6.28 -0.30 23.66
CA TYR A 206 7.50 -0.53 24.44
C TYR A 206 8.69 -0.83 23.52
N VAL A 207 9.85 -0.27 23.85
CA VAL A 207 11.09 -0.47 23.09
C VAL A 207 12.21 -0.82 24.06
N ASP A 208 12.98 -1.85 23.76
CA ASP A 208 14.21 -2.15 24.50
C ASP A 208 15.31 -1.16 24.09
N VAL A 209 15.74 -0.35 25.05
CA VAL A 209 16.81 0.64 24.90
C VAL A 209 17.99 0.36 25.82
N THR A 210 18.17 -0.90 26.21
CA THR A 210 19.28 -1.32 27.06
C THR A 210 20.63 -0.94 26.43
N GLY A 211 21.52 -0.31 27.23
CA GLY A 211 22.81 0.15 26.73
C GLY A 211 22.76 1.41 25.85
N ILE A 212 21.60 2.08 25.78
CA ILE A 212 21.45 3.35 25.03
C ILE A 212 21.17 4.48 26.03
N ASP A 213 21.92 5.58 25.88
CA ASP A 213 21.67 6.83 26.63
C ASP A 213 20.51 7.59 25.94
N VAL A 214 19.29 7.24 26.28
CA VAL A 214 18.05 7.84 25.75
C VAL A 214 17.40 8.72 26.82
N LYS A 215 16.72 9.79 26.39
CA LYS A 215 16.00 10.75 27.24
C LYS A 215 14.53 10.84 26.84
N VAL A 216 13.69 11.27 27.77
CA VAL A 216 12.28 11.62 27.46
C VAL A 216 12.28 12.75 26.43
N GLY A 217 11.37 12.66 25.45
CA GLY A 217 11.32 13.56 24.30
C GLY A 217 12.23 13.17 23.13
N GLU A 218 13.12 12.17 23.30
CA GLU A 218 13.98 11.69 22.21
C GLU A 218 13.16 11.15 21.05
N LYS A 219 13.61 11.45 19.83
CA LYS A 219 12.95 11.03 18.61
C LYS A 219 13.18 9.54 18.34
N VAL A 220 12.11 8.85 17.99
CA VAL A 220 12.09 7.44 17.60
C VAL A 220 11.63 7.34 16.15
N GLU A 221 12.42 6.75 15.28
CA GLU A 221 12.01 6.45 13.92
C GLU A 221 11.28 5.10 13.89
N ILE A 222 10.00 5.13 13.51
CA ILE A 222 9.11 3.97 13.54
C ILE A 222 9.05 3.29 12.18
N PHE A 223 9.13 4.07 11.11
CA PHE A 223 9.11 3.58 9.74
C PHE A 223 9.99 4.43 8.84
N SER A 224 10.79 3.76 8.04
CA SER A 224 11.63 4.36 7.00
C SER A 224 12.08 3.26 6.03
N LYS A 225 12.76 3.66 4.96
CA LYS A 225 13.36 2.69 4.03
C LYS A 225 14.35 1.76 4.75
N ARG A 226 15.22 2.28 5.61
CA ARG A 226 16.22 1.47 6.33
C ARG A 226 15.60 0.47 7.32
N LEU A 227 14.47 0.78 7.92
CA LEU A 227 13.70 -0.16 8.74
C LEU A 227 13.01 -1.21 7.88
N ALA A 228 12.37 -0.80 6.78
CA ALA A 228 11.76 -1.73 5.85
C ALA A 228 12.78 -2.72 5.24
N ASP A 229 13.97 -2.24 4.91
CA ASP A 229 15.08 -3.07 4.41
C ASP A 229 15.61 -4.01 5.51
N LYS A 230 15.72 -3.54 6.76
CA LYS A 230 16.15 -4.34 7.93
C LYS A 230 15.20 -5.50 8.23
N ASP A 231 13.90 -5.24 8.18
CA ASP A 231 12.85 -6.21 8.47
C ASP A 231 12.47 -7.05 7.23
N ASN A 232 13.20 -6.91 6.11
CA ASN A 232 12.92 -7.57 4.83
C ASN A 232 11.49 -7.35 4.33
N VAL A 233 10.94 -6.16 4.55
CA VAL A 233 9.57 -5.82 4.13
C VAL A 233 9.54 -5.55 2.63
N ILE A 234 9.16 -6.56 1.86
CA ILE A 234 9.12 -6.50 0.40
C ILE A 234 8.04 -5.51 -0.10
N ARG A 235 6.94 -5.36 0.64
CA ARG A 235 5.78 -4.53 0.24
C ARG A 235 5.28 -3.66 1.39
N PRO A 236 5.88 -2.50 1.62
CA PRO A 236 5.57 -1.64 2.76
C PRO A 236 4.23 -0.89 2.64
N TYR A 237 3.34 -1.24 1.72
CA TYR A 237 2.06 -0.56 1.52
C TYR A 237 1.17 -0.53 2.78
N LYS A 238 1.13 -1.64 3.53
CA LYS A 238 0.35 -1.69 4.79
C LYS A 238 0.84 -0.64 5.77
N GLN A 239 2.16 -0.53 5.91
CA GLN A 239 2.81 0.43 6.80
C GLN A 239 2.57 1.86 6.33
N MET A 240 2.81 2.14 5.04
CA MET A 240 2.64 3.47 4.46
C MET A 240 1.20 4.00 4.55
N THR A 241 0.20 3.13 4.49
CA THR A 241 -1.23 3.51 4.49
C THR A 241 -1.93 3.32 5.83
N ALA A 242 -1.25 2.78 6.85
CA ALA A 242 -1.87 2.44 8.13
C ALA A 242 -2.09 3.65 9.04
N ILE A 243 -1.23 4.67 8.95
CA ILE A 243 -1.27 5.84 9.84
C ILE A 243 -2.56 6.63 9.67
N LYS A 244 -3.24 6.88 10.80
CA LYS A 244 -4.53 7.55 10.87
C LYS A 244 -4.44 8.96 11.47
N GLY A 245 -5.60 9.57 11.69
CA GLY A 245 -5.87 10.97 11.90
C GLY A 245 -5.06 11.77 12.92
N ARG A 246 -4.54 11.19 14.01
CA ARG A 246 -3.78 11.93 15.02
C ARG A 246 -2.34 12.25 14.60
N ALA A 247 -1.80 11.52 13.62
CA ALA A 247 -0.43 11.76 13.15
C ALA A 247 -0.35 13.08 12.37
N LYS A 248 0.53 13.98 12.83
CA LYS A 248 0.83 15.22 12.13
C LYS A 248 1.64 14.92 10.86
N ARG A 249 1.18 15.42 9.70
CA ARG A 249 1.93 15.36 8.44
C ARG A 249 2.76 16.62 8.27
N ILE A 250 4.05 16.46 8.05
CA ILE A 250 5.00 17.54 7.80
C ILE A 250 5.56 17.31 6.40
N TYR A 251 5.37 18.27 5.51
CA TYR A 251 5.85 18.19 4.13
C TYR A 251 7.15 18.98 4.00
N HIS A 252 8.18 18.34 3.46
CA HIS A 252 9.45 18.97 3.12
C HIS A 252 9.53 19.07 1.60
N TYR A 253 9.53 20.29 1.08
CA TYR A 253 9.76 20.55 -0.34
C TYR A 253 11.27 20.71 -0.56
N GLN A 254 11.84 19.96 -1.50
CA GLN A 254 13.25 20.08 -1.93
C GLN A 254 13.30 20.83 -3.25
#